data_155cb6f0c12796226540d29a32157be5
#
_entry.id   155cb6f0c12796226540d29a32157be5
#
_cell.length_a   1.000
_cell.length_b   1.000
_cell.length_c   1.000
_cell.angle_alpha   90.00
_cell.angle_beta   90.00
_cell.angle_gamma   90.00
#
_symmetry.space_group_name_H-M   'P 1'
#
loop_
_entity.id
_entity.type
_entity.pdbx_description
1 polymer ?
#
loop_
_entity_poly.entity_id
_entity_poly.type
_entity_poly.pdbx_seq_one_letter_code
_entity_poly.pdbx_strand_id
1 'polypeptide(L)'
;IGKILTPVLLLTILALIAKSFISPLGDPGAATAAYGTPALAVVQGILDGYNTMDAIASLVFAILVVEFVVEAGASTPGEITLDVFKSGVIAVACLAFVYIFVAKIGADSVVAIGMQDTGAPVLTKSAQILFGNVGAMILAVIVLLACLSTSIGLVTSCATYFEQLIGGMSYKAYAVLFSVISFAVAMFGLKTIISAAIPVLMFIYPIVVALVVLTFLHKFFKGRQCVYGWTIGLTLIPALVTGFETAEISLGAIDVFFNSTVPLHSLGMGWVCFAVAGLIIGLVQAQVTSSNKEA
;
A
#
# COMPACT_ATOMS: atom_id res chain seq x y z
N ILE A 1 -1.68 0.11 24.39
CA ILE A 1 -2.68 -0.25 23.39
C ILE A 1 -2.24 -1.52 22.66
N GLY A 2 -1.04 -1.60 22.04
CA GLY A 2 -0.59 -2.75 21.26
C GLY A 2 -0.54 -4.10 21.99
N LYS A 3 -0.24 -4.13 23.27
CA LYS A 3 -0.12 -5.38 24.05
C LYS A 3 -1.44 -6.16 24.22
N ILE A 4 -2.59 -5.52 24.12
CA ILE A 4 -3.91 -6.17 24.27
C ILE A 4 -4.66 -6.16 22.94
N LEU A 5 -4.67 -5.02 22.26
CA LEU A 5 -5.45 -4.82 21.04
C LEU A 5 -5.00 -5.74 19.90
N THR A 6 -3.69 -5.83 19.67
CA THR A 6 -3.12 -6.64 18.57
C THR A 6 -3.38 -8.14 18.75
N PRO A 7 -3.17 -8.76 19.91
CA PRO A 7 -3.53 -10.17 20.11
C PRO A 7 -5.02 -10.45 19.94
N VAL A 8 -5.90 -9.59 20.46
CA VAL A 8 -7.35 -9.75 20.31
C VAL A 8 -7.75 -9.67 18.85
N LEU A 9 -7.22 -8.69 18.11
CA LEU A 9 -7.45 -8.54 16.68
C LEU A 9 -6.99 -9.79 15.91
N LEU A 10 -5.77 -10.26 16.14
CA LEU A 10 -5.22 -11.44 15.48
C LEU A 10 -6.06 -12.69 15.77
N LEU A 11 -6.42 -12.93 17.03
CA LEU A 11 -7.25 -14.09 17.41
C LEU A 11 -8.62 -14.06 16.74
N THR A 12 -9.25 -12.90 16.66
CA THR A 12 -10.58 -12.77 16.03
C THR A 12 -10.52 -12.93 14.51
N ILE A 13 -9.49 -12.43 13.84
CA ILE A 13 -9.25 -12.66 12.40
C ILE A 13 -8.98 -14.15 12.16
N LEU A 14 -8.12 -14.77 12.96
CA LEU A 14 -7.82 -16.20 12.85
C LEU A 14 -9.06 -17.07 13.06
N ALA A 15 -9.94 -16.72 14.00
CA ALA A 15 -11.20 -17.41 14.22
C ALA A 15 -12.14 -17.30 13.00
N LEU A 16 -12.23 -16.13 12.38
CA LEU A 16 -13.01 -15.92 11.16
C LEU A 16 -12.45 -16.78 10.00
N ILE A 17 -11.14 -16.77 9.81
CA ILE A 17 -10.44 -17.56 8.82
C ILE A 17 -10.67 -19.05 9.06
N ALA A 18 -10.44 -19.53 10.27
CA ALA A 18 -10.63 -20.95 10.62
C ALA A 18 -12.08 -21.41 10.38
N LYS A 19 -13.07 -20.59 10.75
CA LYS A 19 -14.48 -20.89 10.50
C LYS A 19 -14.83 -20.94 9.03
N SER A 20 -14.25 -20.04 8.21
CA SER A 20 -14.42 -20.05 6.75
C SER A 20 -13.90 -21.33 6.10
N PHE A 21 -12.87 -21.97 6.67
CA PHE A 21 -12.40 -23.28 6.20
C PHE A 21 -13.30 -24.44 6.62
N ILE A 22 -13.81 -24.40 7.85
CA ILE A 22 -14.68 -25.46 8.41
C ILE A 22 -16.06 -25.43 7.73
N SER A 23 -16.55 -24.24 7.39
CA SER A 23 -17.84 -24.01 6.76
C SER A 23 -17.69 -23.04 5.61
N PRO A 24 -17.24 -23.49 4.42
CA PRO A 24 -17.07 -22.62 3.26
C PRO A 24 -18.39 -21.94 2.90
N LEU A 25 -18.31 -20.68 2.45
CA LEU A 25 -19.48 -19.88 2.05
C LEU A 25 -20.07 -20.33 0.69
N GLY A 26 -19.28 -21.02 -0.12
CA GLY A 26 -19.64 -21.53 -1.43
C GLY A 26 -18.39 -21.78 -2.29
N ASP A 27 -18.61 -22.18 -3.53
CA ASP A 27 -17.53 -22.28 -4.51
C ASP A 27 -17.20 -20.86 -5.04
N PRO A 28 -15.93 -20.56 -5.35
CA PRO A 28 -15.56 -19.32 -6.00
C PRO A 28 -16.34 -19.12 -7.30
N GLY A 29 -16.85 -17.92 -7.52
CA GLY A 29 -17.48 -17.57 -8.79
C GLY A 29 -16.51 -17.63 -9.97
N ALA A 30 -17.02 -17.50 -11.19
CA ALA A 30 -16.18 -17.42 -12.38
C ALA A 30 -15.24 -16.21 -12.30
N ALA A 31 -13.99 -16.41 -12.70
CA ALA A 31 -13.01 -15.33 -12.76
C ALA A 31 -13.48 -14.22 -13.72
N THR A 32 -13.36 -12.97 -13.33
CA THR A 32 -13.64 -11.83 -14.21
C THR A 32 -12.60 -11.74 -15.32
N ALA A 33 -12.90 -10.98 -16.38
CA ALA A 33 -12.00 -10.81 -17.52
C ALA A 33 -10.60 -10.33 -17.12
N ALA A 34 -10.48 -9.50 -16.07
CA ALA A 34 -9.22 -9.02 -15.53
C ALA A 34 -8.33 -10.15 -14.96
N TYR A 35 -8.94 -11.25 -14.54
CA TYR A 35 -8.24 -12.43 -14.01
C TYR A 35 -8.33 -13.64 -14.96
N GLY A 36 -8.74 -13.43 -16.22
CA GLY A 36 -9.02 -14.50 -17.19
C GLY A 36 -7.81 -15.33 -17.60
N THR A 37 -6.59 -14.83 -17.46
CA THR A 37 -5.35 -15.57 -17.70
C THR A 37 -4.38 -15.41 -16.53
N PRO A 38 -3.46 -16.39 -16.30
CA PRO A 38 -2.48 -16.29 -15.21
C PRO A 38 -1.63 -15.01 -15.27
N ALA A 39 -1.25 -14.57 -16.47
CA ALA A 39 -0.46 -13.35 -16.64
C ALA A 39 -1.24 -12.08 -16.26
N LEU A 40 -2.50 -11.98 -16.72
CA LEU A 40 -3.38 -10.87 -16.34
C LEU A 40 -3.68 -10.89 -14.84
N ALA A 41 -3.92 -12.07 -14.26
CA ALA A 41 -4.16 -12.20 -12.83
C ALA A 41 -2.99 -11.70 -11.98
N VAL A 42 -1.74 -11.96 -12.40
CA VAL A 42 -0.56 -11.43 -11.70
C VAL A 42 -0.51 -9.89 -11.79
N VAL A 43 -0.70 -9.32 -12.97
CA VAL A 43 -0.69 -7.85 -13.15
C VAL A 43 -1.81 -7.20 -12.35
N GLN A 44 -3.04 -7.72 -12.46
CA GLN A 44 -4.18 -7.21 -11.71
C GLN A 44 -3.97 -7.33 -10.20
N GLY A 45 -3.42 -8.46 -9.72
CA GLY A 45 -3.10 -8.65 -8.31
C GLY A 45 -2.07 -7.64 -7.79
N ILE A 46 -1.09 -7.23 -8.61
CA ILE A 46 -0.14 -6.15 -8.26
C ILE A 46 -0.87 -4.81 -8.15
N LEU A 47 -1.75 -4.48 -9.09
CA LEU A 47 -2.54 -3.25 -9.07
C LEU A 47 -3.51 -3.21 -7.90
N ASP A 48 -4.19 -4.32 -7.61
CA ASP A 48 -5.06 -4.44 -6.43
C ASP A 48 -4.25 -4.32 -5.14
N GLY A 49 -3.00 -4.81 -5.15
CA GLY A 49 -2.05 -4.62 -4.07
C GLY A 49 -1.74 -3.13 -3.79
N TYR A 50 -1.78 -2.25 -4.81
CA TYR A 50 -1.64 -0.81 -4.58
C TYR A 50 -2.77 -0.25 -3.71
N ASN A 51 -3.98 -0.77 -3.83
CA ASN A 51 -5.14 -0.32 -3.07
C ASN A 51 -5.08 -0.71 -1.58
N THR A 52 -4.18 -1.62 -1.19
CA THR A 52 -3.96 -1.96 0.23
C THR A 52 -3.22 -0.87 1.00
N MET A 53 -2.55 0.05 0.30
CA MET A 53 -1.78 1.18 0.86
C MET A 53 -0.59 0.80 1.74
N ASP A 54 -0.23 -0.48 1.83
CA ASP A 54 0.81 -0.97 2.75
C ASP A 54 2.21 -0.44 2.43
N ALA A 55 2.57 -0.34 1.14
CA ALA A 55 3.88 0.17 0.76
C ALA A 55 4.05 1.65 1.16
N ILE A 56 3.01 2.48 0.98
CA ILE A 56 3.04 3.88 1.43
C ILE A 56 3.03 3.95 2.95
N ALA A 57 2.17 3.15 3.60
CA ALA A 57 2.08 3.09 5.05
C ALA A 57 3.41 2.66 5.69
N SER A 58 4.14 1.72 5.07
CA SER A 58 5.45 1.28 5.58
C SER A 58 6.49 2.40 5.62
N LEU A 59 6.47 3.33 4.66
CA LEU A 59 7.34 4.51 4.68
C LEU A 59 6.99 5.45 5.84
N VAL A 60 5.68 5.65 6.09
CA VAL A 60 5.21 6.50 7.20
C VAL A 60 5.52 5.86 8.56
N PHE A 61 5.31 4.56 8.69
CA PHE A 61 5.58 3.83 9.93
C PHE A 61 7.07 3.55 10.17
N ALA A 62 7.95 3.74 9.20
CA ALA A 62 9.37 3.44 9.34
C ALA A 62 10.01 4.12 10.55
N ILE A 63 9.63 5.36 10.83
CA ILE A 63 10.12 6.11 12.00
C ILE A 63 9.77 5.37 13.30
N LEU A 64 8.51 4.99 13.47
CA LEU A 64 8.06 4.28 14.67
C LEU A 64 8.72 2.91 14.82
N VAL A 65 8.92 2.19 13.71
CA VAL A 65 9.59 0.87 13.75
C VAL A 65 11.03 1.03 14.22
N VAL A 66 11.75 2.03 13.72
CA VAL A 66 13.11 2.33 14.16
C VAL A 66 13.14 2.71 15.65
N GLU A 67 12.23 3.58 16.09
CA GLU A 67 12.13 3.95 17.53
C GLU A 67 11.88 2.72 18.40
N PHE A 68 10.94 1.84 18.04
CA PHE A 68 10.67 0.61 18.79
C PHE A 68 11.85 -0.36 18.85
N VAL A 69 12.61 -0.48 17.77
CA VAL A 69 13.80 -1.33 17.72
C VAL A 69 14.92 -0.76 18.61
N VAL A 70 15.09 0.55 18.64
CA VAL A 70 16.04 1.23 19.53
C VAL A 70 15.59 1.09 20.99
N GLU A 71 14.32 1.27 21.29
CA GLU A 71 13.76 1.05 22.65
C GLU A 71 13.91 -0.41 23.11
N ALA A 72 13.86 -1.36 22.17
CA ALA A 72 14.08 -2.78 22.44
C ALA A 72 15.55 -3.14 22.74
N GLY A 73 16.48 -2.18 22.57
CA GLY A 73 17.89 -2.33 22.99
C GLY A 73 18.90 -2.35 21.84
N ALA A 74 18.48 -2.22 20.58
CA ALA A 74 19.42 -2.11 19.46
C ALA A 74 20.17 -0.77 19.53
N SER A 75 21.52 -0.82 19.58
CA SER A 75 22.36 0.35 19.82
C SER A 75 23.25 0.72 18.66
N THR A 76 23.57 -0.22 17.79
CA THR A 76 24.40 0.03 16.61
C THR A 76 23.56 0.15 15.32
N PRO A 77 23.99 0.96 14.34
CA PRO A 77 23.27 1.07 13.07
C PRO A 77 23.06 -0.28 12.35
N GLY A 78 23.98 -1.22 12.53
CA GLY A 78 23.88 -2.57 11.97
C GLY A 78 22.81 -3.42 12.65
N GLU A 79 22.72 -3.38 13.98
CA GLU A 79 21.68 -4.05 14.76
C GLU A 79 20.30 -3.48 14.42
N ILE A 80 20.16 -2.15 14.41
CA ILE A 80 18.91 -1.47 14.06
C ILE A 80 18.44 -1.91 12.67
N THR A 81 19.33 -1.88 11.67
CA THR A 81 18.99 -2.28 10.30
C THR A 81 18.55 -3.75 10.24
N LEU A 82 19.28 -4.64 10.93
CA LEU A 82 18.97 -6.07 10.92
C LEU A 82 17.63 -6.37 11.61
N ASP A 83 17.34 -5.73 12.73
CA ASP A 83 16.12 -5.99 13.48
C ASP A 83 14.89 -5.35 12.82
N VAL A 84 15.05 -4.17 12.20
CA VAL A 84 14.01 -3.60 11.31
C VAL A 84 13.73 -4.54 10.13
N PHE A 85 14.77 -5.10 9.49
CA PHE A 85 14.60 -6.05 8.39
C PHE A 85 13.87 -7.33 8.82
N LYS A 86 14.28 -7.94 9.95
CA LYS A 86 13.60 -9.13 10.49
C LYS A 86 12.14 -8.85 10.82
N SER A 87 11.85 -7.72 11.46
CA SER A 87 10.49 -7.28 11.79
C SER A 87 9.66 -7.09 10.52
N GLY A 88 10.25 -6.51 9.48
CA GLY A 88 9.61 -6.34 8.17
C GLY A 88 9.27 -7.67 7.50
N VAL A 89 10.19 -8.65 7.50
CA VAL A 89 9.93 -9.99 6.95
C VAL A 89 8.77 -10.67 7.67
N ILE A 90 8.73 -10.60 8.99
CA ILE A 90 7.64 -11.16 9.79
C ILE A 90 6.32 -10.45 9.47
N ALA A 91 6.33 -9.12 9.40
CA ALA A 91 5.14 -8.33 9.07
C ALA A 91 4.58 -8.68 7.68
N VAL A 92 5.44 -8.77 6.66
CA VAL A 92 5.04 -9.14 5.30
C VAL A 92 4.45 -10.56 5.27
N ALA A 93 5.06 -11.52 5.97
CA ALA A 93 4.53 -12.88 6.04
C ALA A 93 3.14 -12.93 6.71
N CYS A 94 2.94 -12.20 7.80
CA CYS A 94 1.65 -12.10 8.48
C CYS A 94 0.59 -11.40 7.62
N LEU A 95 0.95 -10.31 6.94
CA LEU A 95 0.06 -9.59 6.03
C LEU A 95 -0.34 -10.47 4.85
N ALA A 96 0.62 -11.12 4.19
CA ALA A 96 0.35 -12.04 3.08
C ALA A 96 -0.61 -13.16 3.50
N PHE A 97 -0.39 -13.74 4.68
CA PHE A 97 -1.30 -14.73 5.25
C PHE A 97 -2.73 -14.18 5.37
N VAL A 98 -2.90 -13.04 6.03
CA VAL A 98 -4.23 -12.44 6.23
C VAL A 98 -4.89 -12.10 4.89
N TYR A 99 -4.18 -11.49 3.96
CA TYR A 99 -4.73 -11.09 2.65
C TYR A 99 -5.16 -12.27 1.80
N ILE A 100 -4.38 -13.35 1.74
CA ILE A 100 -4.74 -14.58 1.01
C ILE A 100 -6.08 -15.12 1.53
N PHE A 101 -6.25 -15.15 2.85
CA PHE A 101 -7.48 -15.71 3.43
C PHE A 101 -8.69 -14.77 3.33
N VAL A 102 -8.48 -13.46 3.47
CA VAL A 102 -9.54 -12.47 3.26
C VAL A 102 -9.98 -12.48 1.79
N ALA A 103 -9.04 -12.56 0.85
CA ALA A 103 -9.35 -12.70 -0.57
C ALA A 103 -10.14 -14.00 -0.86
N LYS A 104 -9.74 -15.11 -0.23
CA LYS A 104 -10.49 -16.38 -0.33
C LYS A 104 -11.93 -16.22 0.20
N ILE A 105 -12.13 -15.60 1.36
CA ILE A 105 -13.48 -15.35 1.89
C ILE A 105 -14.28 -14.52 0.89
N GLY A 106 -13.67 -13.49 0.31
CA GLY A 106 -14.29 -12.69 -0.74
C GLY A 106 -14.73 -13.51 -1.94
N ALA A 107 -13.84 -14.35 -2.47
CA ALA A 107 -14.13 -15.23 -3.62
C ALA A 107 -15.24 -16.24 -3.33
N ASP A 108 -15.16 -16.93 -2.19
CA ASP A 108 -16.14 -17.95 -1.78
C ASP A 108 -17.52 -17.33 -1.48
N SER A 109 -17.58 -16.05 -1.17
CA SER A 109 -18.83 -15.36 -0.81
C SER A 109 -19.68 -14.93 -2.01
N VAL A 110 -19.10 -14.84 -3.21
CA VAL A 110 -19.76 -14.27 -4.39
C VAL A 110 -21.07 -14.96 -4.73
N VAL A 111 -21.14 -16.28 -4.65
CA VAL A 111 -22.35 -17.05 -4.93
C VAL A 111 -23.42 -16.81 -3.86
N ALA A 112 -23.00 -16.68 -2.59
CA ALA A 112 -23.93 -16.54 -1.45
C ALA A 112 -24.49 -15.13 -1.30
N ILE A 113 -23.70 -14.08 -1.57
CA ILE A 113 -24.09 -12.68 -1.30
C ILE A 113 -24.08 -11.77 -2.53
N GLY A 114 -23.66 -12.27 -3.69
CA GLY A 114 -23.48 -11.51 -4.92
C GLY A 114 -22.30 -10.54 -4.86
N MET A 115 -22.01 -9.92 -5.99
CA MET A 115 -21.00 -8.85 -6.10
C MET A 115 -21.42 -7.64 -5.27
N GLN A 116 -20.51 -7.05 -4.55
CA GLN A 116 -20.73 -5.87 -3.71
C GLN A 116 -19.85 -4.71 -4.17
N ASP A 117 -20.29 -3.47 -3.96
CA ASP A 117 -19.56 -2.26 -4.36
C ASP A 117 -18.24 -2.06 -3.57
N THR A 118 -18.15 -2.58 -2.35
CA THR A 118 -17.00 -2.41 -1.46
C THR A 118 -16.77 -3.66 -0.62
N GLY A 119 -15.58 -3.80 -0.04
CA GLY A 119 -15.23 -4.94 0.81
C GLY A 119 -15.97 -5.01 2.16
N ALA A 120 -16.44 -3.86 2.68
CA ALA A 120 -17.09 -3.83 3.98
C ALA A 120 -18.41 -4.65 4.03
N PRO A 121 -19.36 -4.53 3.07
CA PRO A 121 -20.51 -5.42 2.96
C PRO A 121 -20.15 -6.89 2.76
N VAL A 122 -19.09 -7.18 2.00
CA VAL A 122 -18.61 -8.57 1.80
C VAL A 122 -18.26 -9.20 3.14
N LEU A 123 -17.39 -8.56 3.90
CA LEU A 123 -16.96 -9.09 5.22
C LEU A 123 -18.12 -9.18 6.21
N THR A 124 -19.00 -8.16 6.25
CA THR A 124 -20.13 -8.13 7.20
C THR A 124 -21.11 -9.25 6.92
N LYS A 125 -21.52 -9.43 5.67
CA LYS A 125 -22.45 -10.49 5.28
C LYS A 125 -21.83 -11.88 5.46
N SER A 126 -20.56 -12.04 5.11
CA SER A 126 -19.82 -13.30 5.30
C SER A 126 -19.73 -13.67 6.79
N ALA A 127 -19.38 -12.72 7.66
CA ALA A 127 -19.35 -12.94 9.10
C ALA A 127 -20.74 -13.28 9.66
N GLN A 128 -21.80 -12.66 9.14
CA GLN A 128 -23.18 -12.95 9.53
C GLN A 128 -23.62 -14.36 9.10
N ILE A 129 -23.22 -14.83 7.91
CA ILE A 129 -23.50 -16.21 7.45
C ILE A 129 -22.72 -17.21 8.30
N LEU A 130 -21.45 -16.95 8.60
CA LEU A 130 -20.57 -17.90 9.32
C LEU A 130 -20.90 -18.02 10.82
N PHE A 131 -21.32 -16.92 11.46
CA PHE A 131 -21.51 -16.85 12.93
C PHE A 131 -22.86 -16.28 13.36
N GLY A 132 -23.79 -16.06 12.42
CA GLY A 132 -25.06 -15.42 12.70
C GLY A 132 -24.90 -13.95 13.16
N ASN A 133 -25.84 -13.45 13.96
CA ASN A 133 -25.80 -12.06 14.46
C ASN A 133 -24.57 -11.77 15.34
N VAL A 134 -24.04 -12.76 16.04
CA VAL A 134 -22.81 -12.63 16.84
C VAL A 134 -21.60 -12.35 15.94
N GLY A 135 -21.58 -12.91 14.72
CA GLY A 135 -20.51 -12.66 13.74
C GLY A 135 -20.41 -11.20 13.32
N ALA A 136 -21.54 -10.56 13.09
CA ALA A 136 -21.54 -9.12 12.76
C ALA A 136 -21.01 -8.26 13.91
N MET A 137 -21.32 -8.62 15.16
CA MET A 137 -20.79 -7.93 16.35
C MET A 137 -19.28 -8.14 16.50
N ILE A 138 -18.80 -9.37 16.33
CA ILE A 138 -17.37 -9.70 16.38
C ILE A 138 -16.62 -8.92 15.29
N LEU A 139 -17.13 -8.92 14.06
CA LEU A 139 -16.53 -8.16 12.97
C LEU A 139 -16.49 -6.66 13.25
N ALA A 140 -17.58 -6.08 13.79
CA ALA A 140 -17.61 -4.66 14.14
C ALA A 140 -16.51 -4.31 15.16
N VAL A 141 -16.29 -5.17 16.15
CA VAL A 141 -15.20 -4.99 17.13
C VAL A 141 -13.84 -5.10 16.45
N ILE A 142 -13.63 -6.10 15.57
CA ILE A 142 -12.39 -6.26 14.81
C ILE A 142 -12.08 -4.99 14.01
N VAL A 143 -13.04 -4.53 13.21
CA VAL A 143 -12.87 -3.35 12.35
C VAL A 143 -12.61 -2.10 13.18
N LEU A 144 -13.36 -1.89 14.25
CA LEU A 144 -13.16 -0.75 15.15
C LEU A 144 -11.74 -0.75 15.75
N LEU A 145 -11.28 -1.89 16.25
CA LEU A 145 -9.97 -2.02 16.87
C LEU A 145 -8.85 -1.84 15.84
N ALA A 146 -8.99 -2.42 14.64
CA ALA A 146 -8.03 -2.27 13.54
C ALA A 146 -7.92 -0.81 13.08
N CYS A 147 -9.06 -0.16 12.80
CA CYS A 147 -9.09 1.24 12.38
C CYS A 147 -8.53 2.17 13.46
N LEU A 148 -8.88 1.95 14.73
CA LEU A 148 -8.38 2.75 15.86
C LEU A 148 -6.86 2.62 15.99
N SER A 149 -6.33 1.40 15.95
CA SER A 149 -4.89 1.14 16.04
C SER A 149 -4.12 1.82 14.88
N THR A 150 -4.63 1.66 13.66
CA THR A 150 -4.02 2.28 12.46
C THR A 150 -4.07 3.80 12.51
N SER A 151 -5.23 4.36 12.89
CA SER A 151 -5.40 5.83 12.99
C SER A 151 -4.45 6.43 14.02
N ILE A 152 -4.30 5.80 15.19
CA ILE A 152 -3.35 6.26 16.22
C ILE A 152 -1.93 6.22 15.65
N GLY A 153 -1.54 5.11 15.01
CA GLY A 153 -0.21 4.98 14.42
C GLY A 153 0.07 6.04 13.36
N LEU A 154 -0.85 6.26 12.43
CA LEU A 154 -0.70 7.27 11.36
C LEU A 154 -0.62 8.69 11.91
N VAL A 155 -1.53 9.07 12.83
CA VAL A 155 -1.51 10.41 13.44
C VAL A 155 -0.21 10.63 14.22
N THR A 156 0.25 9.62 14.96
CA THR A 156 1.51 9.68 15.71
C THR A 156 2.70 9.86 14.75
N SER A 157 2.82 9.02 13.72
CA SER A 157 3.92 9.11 12.74
C SER A 157 3.93 10.46 12.03
N CYS A 158 2.77 10.91 11.54
CA CYS A 158 2.67 12.21 10.89
C CYS A 158 3.03 13.36 11.83
N ALA A 159 2.51 13.35 13.06
CA ALA A 159 2.81 14.40 14.03
C ALA A 159 4.28 14.46 14.38
N THR A 160 4.94 13.31 14.61
CA THR A 160 6.37 13.24 14.88
C THR A 160 7.19 13.72 13.68
N TYR A 161 6.84 13.25 12.48
CA TYR A 161 7.55 13.65 11.26
C TYR A 161 7.46 15.16 10.99
N PHE A 162 6.28 15.75 11.09
CA PHE A 162 6.07 17.18 10.82
C PHE A 162 6.67 18.06 11.93
N GLU A 163 6.68 17.63 13.18
CA GLU A 163 7.39 18.33 14.26
C GLU A 163 8.89 18.41 13.97
N GLN A 164 9.50 17.30 13.50
CA GLN A 164 10.92 17.26 13.17
C GLN A 164 11.27 18.02 11.89
N LEU A 165 10.40 17.98 10.87
CA LEU A 165 10.67 18.55 9.55
C LEU A 165 10.44 20.05 9.50
N ILE A 166 9.32 20.53 10.02
CA ILE A 166 8.89 21.93 9.89
C ILE A 166 9.19 22.69 11.20
N GLY A 167 9.06 22.04 12.33
CA GLY A 167 9.09 22.72 13.63
C GLY A 167 7.90 23.67 13.80
N GLY A 168 8.03 24.66 14.64
CA GLY A 168 7.04 25.73 14.82
C GLY A 168 5.79 25.36 15.61
N MET A 169 5.36 24.09 15.61
CA MET A 169 4.27 23.58 16.42
C MET A 169 4.73 22.32 17.19
N SER A 170 4.13 22.12 18.37
CA SER A 170 4.42 20.93 19.17
C SER A 170 3.75 19.68 18.58
N TYR A 171 4.29 18.50 18.90
CA TYR A 171 3.69 17.21 18.57
C TYR A 171 2.18 17.15 18.84
N LYS A 172 1.74 17.66 20.03
CA LYS A 172 0.32 17.68 20.40
C LYS A 172 -0.52 18.51 19.44
N ALA A 173 0.00 19.67 19.00
CA ALA A 173 -0.71 20.54 18.07
C ALA A 173 -0.85 19.88 16.69
N TYR A 174 0.21 19.24 16.18
CA TYR A 174 0.14 18.45 14.95
C TYR A 174 -0.81 17.24 15.07
N ALA A 175 -0.78 16.53 16.18
CA ALA A 175 -1.68 15.41 16.40
C ALA A 175 -3.15 15.85 16.40
N VAL A 176 -3.49 16.96 17.05
CA VAL A 176 -4.85 17.53 17.02
C VAL A 176 -5.21 17.98 15.60
N LEU A 177 -4.31 18.68 14.90
CA LEU A 177 -4.53 19.14 13.53
C LEU A 177 -4.87 17.96 12.60
N PHE A 178 -4.04 16.90 12.58
CA PHE A 178 -4.28 15.74 11.74
C PHE A 178 -5.54 14.97 12.13
N SER A 179 -5.87 14.91 13.42
CA SER A 179 -7.12 14.31 13.88
C SER A 179 -8.34 15.08 13.38
N VAL A 180 -8.31 16.41 13.43
CA VAL A 180 -9.40 17.26 12.94
C VAL A 180 -9.56 17.14 11.43
N ILE A 181 -8.45 17.16 10.68
CA ILE A 181 -8.47 16.95 9.21
C ILE A 181 -9.05 15.58 8.88
N SER A 182 -8.59 14.51 9.56
CA SER A 182 -9.09 13.15 9.36
C SER A 182 -10.58 13.04 9.67
N PHE A 183 -11.05 13.69 10.73
CA PHE A 183 -12.47 13.75 11.07
C PHE A 183 -13.28 14.45 9.97
N ALA A 184 -12.82 15.60 9.48
CA ALA A 184 -13.49 16.34 8.41
C ALA A 184 -13.59 15.49 7.11
N VAL A 185 -12.51 14.79 6.75
CA VAL A 185 -12.50 13.87 5.60
C VAL A 185 -13.45 12.70 5.82
N ALA A 186 -13.52 12.14 7.03
CA ALA A 186 -14.41 11.03 7.35
C ALA A 186 -15.91 11.36 7.14
N MET A 187 -16.29 12.64 7.22
CA MET A 187 -17.67 13.09 6.95
C MET A 187 -18.14 12.84 5.51
N PHE A 188 -17.24 12.67 4.54
CA PHE A 188 -17.61 12.38 3.15
C PHE A 188 -18.03 10.92 2.92
N GLY A 189 -17.80 10.05 3.89
CA GLY A 189 -18.15 8.63 3.83
C GLY A 189 -17.13 7.77 3.07
N LEU A 190 -17.13 6.47 3.40
CA LEU A 190 -16.11 5.51 2.95
C LEU A 190 -16.04 5.39 1.42
N LYS A 191 -17.19 5.34 0.72
CA LYS A 191 -17.21 5.17 -0.75
C LYS A 191 -16.54 6.35 -1.45
N THR A 192 -16.84 7.58 -1.04
CA THR A 192 -16.26 8.80 -1.59
C THR A 192 -14.76 8.88 -1.31
N ILE A 193 -14.33 8.51 -0.10
CA ILE A 193 -12.92 8.50 0.26
C ILE A 193 -12.14 7.51 -0.59
N ILE A 194 -12.65 6.28 -0.78
CA ILE A 194 -12.02 5.27 -1.62
C ILE A 194 -11.91 5.77 -3.07
N SER A 195 -13.02 6.25 -3.66
CA SER A 195 -13.01 6.72 -5.05
C SER A 195 -12.07 7.90 -5.28
N ALA A 196 -11.92 8.80 -4.32
CA ALA A 196 -10.97 9.90 -4.39
C ALA A 196 -9.51 9.47 -4.15
N ALA A 197 -9.29 8.41 -3.35
CA ALA A 197 -7.96 7.93 -3.03
C ALA A 197 -7.32 7.13 -4.19
N ILE A 198 -8.10 6.37 -4.95
CA ILE A 198 -7.58 5.48 -6.01
C ILE A 198 -6.74 6.24 -7.06
N PRO A 199 -7.17 7.37 -7.65
CA PRO A 199 -6.34 8.13 -8.59
C PRO A 199 -5.02 8.60 -7.99
N VAL A 200 -5.07 9.06 -6.73
CA VAL A 200 -3.87 9.51 -6.00
C VAL A 200 -2.90 8.34 -5.78
N LEU A 201 -3.42 7.17 -5.45
CA LEU A 201 -2.61 5.96 -5.29
C LEU A 201 -1.97 5.55 -6.61
N MET A 202 -2.73 5.51 -7.71
CA MET A 202 -2.21 5.17 -9.04
C MET A 202 -1.12 6.13 -9.51
N PHE A 203 -1.15 7.39 -9.03
CA PHE A 203 -0.09 8.36 -9.26
C PHE A 203 1.14 8.13 -8.36
N ILE A 204 0.95 7.87 -7.06
CA ILE A 204 2.06 7.81 -6.08
C ILE A 204 2.78 6.45 -6.12
N TYR A 205 2.07 5.34 -6.30
CA TYR A 205 2.65 4.00 -6.20
C TYR A 205 3.79 3.72 -7.17
N PRO A 206 3.73 4.09 -8.45
CA PRO A 206 4.86 3.92 -9.38
C PRO A 206 6.14 4.59 -8.86
N ILE A 207 6.01 5.78 -8.30
CA ILE A 207 7.14 6.55 -7.77
C ILE A 207 7.72 5.86 -6.52
N VAL A 208 6.85 5.41 -5.61
CA VAL A 208 7.26 4.69 -4.40
C VAL A 208 7.96 3.38 -4.74
N VAL A 209 7.39 2.57 -5.65
CA VAL A 209 8.00 1.31 -6.06
C VAL A 209 9.34 1.54 -6.74
N ALA A 210 9.45 2.52 -7.65
CA ALA A 210 10.71 2.89 -8.27
C ALA A 210 11.76 3.32 -7.24
N LEU A 211 11.36 4.12 -6.23
CA LEU A 211 12.24 4.56 -5.14
C LEU A 211 12.73 3.38 -4.30
N VAL A 212 11.85 2.45 -3.94
CA VAL A 212 12.20 1.24 -3.19
C VAL A 212 13.20 0.39 -3.98
N VAL A 213 12.96 0.15 -5.27
CA VAL A 213 13.89 -0.58 -6.14
C VAL A 213 15.25 0.10 -6.20
N LEU A 214 15.27 1.44 -6.38
CA LEU A 214 16.52 2.21 -6.36
C LEU A 214 17.26 2.11 -5.04
N THR A 215 16.55 2.03 -3.92
CA THR A 215 17.17 1.86 -2.60
C THR A 215 17.89 0.52 -2.48
N PHE A 216 17.31 -0.57 -2.99
CA PHE A 216 17.99 -1.86 -3.07
C PHE A 216 19.19 -1.84 -4.02
N LEU A 217 19.08 -1.11 -5.12
CA LEU A 217 20.17 -0.95 -6.10
C LEU A 217 21.22 0.09 -5.71
N HIS A 218 21.03 0.83 -4.60
CA HIS A 218 21.87 1.96 -4.18
C HIS A 218 23.38 1.65 -4.20
N LYS A 219 23.76 0.46 -3.74
CA LYS A 219 25.17 0.01 -3.72
C LYS A 219 25.77 -0.12 -5.12
N PHE A 220 24.98 -0.52 -6.13
CA PHE A 220 25.47 -0.75 -7.49
C PHE A 220 25.88 0.55 -8.19
N PHE A 221 25.19 1.65 -7.90
CA PHE A 221 25.50 2.97 -8.48
C PHE A 221 26.10 3.95 -7.48
N LYS A 222 26.58 3.45 -6.33
CA LYS A 222 27.26 4.23 -5.26
C LYS A 222 26.45 5.46 -4.81
N GLY A 223 25.14 5.36 -4.78
CA GLY A 223 24.25 6.42 -4.31
C GLY A 223 24.19 7.68 -5.16
N ARG A 224 24.57 7.64 -6.43
CA ARG A 224 24.62 8.83 -7.29
C ARG A 224 23.23 9.41 -7.53
N GLN A 225 23.04 10.67 -7.21
CA GLN A 225 21.75 11.37 -7.31
C GLN A 225 21.19 11.44 -8.73
N CYS A 226 22.04 11.47 -9.76
CA CYS A 226 21.59 11.47 -11.16
C CYS A 226 20.76 10.22 -11.51
N VAL A 227 21.07 9.05 -10.94
CA VAL A 227 20.30 7.82 -11.15
C VAL A 227 18.90 7.95 -10.55
N TYR A 228 18.81 8.45 -9.35
CA TYR A 228 17.51 8.76 -8.71
C TYR A 228 16.71 9.77 -9.53
N GLY A 229 17.35 10.88 -9.92
CA GLY A 229 16.70 11.98 -10.65
C GLY A 229 16.09 11.52 -11.98
N TRP A 230 16.86 10.79 -12.80
CA TRP A 230 16.36 10.27 -14.07
C TRP A 230 15.27 9.22 -13.92
N THR A 231 15.46 8.26 -13.01
CA THR A 231 14.48 7.19 -12.81
C THR A 231 13.16 7.73 -12.31
N ILE A 232 13.18 8.54 -11.25
CA ILE A 232 11.96 9.11 -10.68
C ILE A 232 11.33 10.12 -11.63
N GLY A 233 12.14 11.00 -12.27
CA GLY A 233 11.64 12.01 -13.21
C GLY A 233 10.93 11.41 -14.42
N LEU A 234 11.47 10.34 -15.01
CA LEU A 234 10.80 9.66 -16.12
C LEU A 234 9.60 8.84 -15.64
N THR A 235 9.63 8.21 -14.46
CA THR A 235 8.49 7.48 -13.89
C THR A 235 7.31 8.40 -13.61
N LEU A 236 7.57 9.66 -13.24
CA LEU A 236 6.55 10.65 -12.93
C LEU A 236 5.60 10.90 -14.11
N ILE A 237 6.10 10.87 -15.35
CA ILE A 237 5.33 11.18 -16.55
C ILE A 237 4.15 10.20 -16.72
N PRO A 238 4.36 8.88 -16.88
CA PRO A 238 3.27 7.92 -17.01
C PRO A 238 2.43 7.80 -15.72
N ALA A 239 3.03 8.02 -14.54
CA ALA A 239 2.29 8.01 -13.29
C ALA A 239 1.23 9.12 -13.24
N LEU A 240 1.58 10.33 -13.71
CA LEU A 240 0.61 11.44 -13.84
C LEU A 240 -0.52 11.09 -14.81
N VAL A 241 -0.19 10.56 -15.99
CA VAL A 241 -1.18 10.18 -16.99
C VAL A 241 -2.14 9.13 -16.42
N THR A 242 -1.62 8.05 -15.82
CA THR A 242 -2.45 7.01 -15.19
C THR A 242 -3.30 7.56 -14.04
N GLY A 243 -2.77 8.49 -13.25
CA GLY A 243 -3.54 9.16 -12.20
C GLY A 243 -4.72 9.96 -12.73
N PHE A 244 -4.52 10.74 -13.81
CA PHE A 244 -5.59 11.51 -14.46
C PHE A 244 -6.61 10.60 -15.16
N GLU A 245 -6.18 9.56 -15.89
CA GLU A 245 -7.07 8.57 -16.50
C GLU A 245 -7.95 7.90 -15.43
N THR A 246 -7.36 7.52 -14.29
CA THR A 246 -8.09 6.90 -13.19
C THR A 246 -9.06 7.88 -12.50
N ALA A 247 -8.76 9.17 -12.53
CA ALA A 247 -9.67 10.23 -12.08
C ALA A 247 -10.76 10.58 -13.10
N GLU A 248 -10.83 9.85 -14.22
CA GLU A 248 -11.75 10.12 -15.35
C GLU A 248 -11.52 11.50 -16.00
N ILE A 249 -10.33 12.08 -15.85
CA ILE A 249 -9.92 13.34 -16.46
C ILE A 249 -9.21 13.03 -17.78
N SER A 250 -9.86 13.28 -18.91
CA SER A 250 -9.26 13.03 -20.22
C SER A 250 -8.19 14.07 -20.55
N LEU A 251 -7.01 13.58 -20.92
CA LEU A 251 -5.90 14.37 -21.45
C LEU A 251 -5.89 14.39 -23.00
N GLY A 252 -6.95 13.86 -23.64
CA GLY A 252 -7.14 13.90 -25.08
C GLY A 252 -6.07 13.16 -25.87
N ALA A 253 -5.27 13.85 -26.67
CA ALA A 253 -4.25 13.22 -27.51
C ALA A 253 -3.16 12.48 -26.71
N ILE A 254 -2.92 12.87 -25.47
CA ILE A 254 -1.92 12.22 -24.58
C ILE A 254 -2.40 10.82 -24.21
N ASP A 255 -3.68 10.65 -23.83
CA ASP A 255 -4.25 9.34 -23.50
C ASP A 255 -4.15 8.39 -24.70
N VAL A 256 -4.50 8.88 -25.90
CA VAL A 256 -4.40 8.09 -27.14
C VAL A 256 -2.97 7.66 -27.41
N PHE A 257 -1.99 8.57 -27.24
CA PHE A 257 -0.58 8.27 -27.42
C PHE A 257 -0.08 7.22 -26.43
N PHE A 258 -0.39 7.38 -25.13
CA PHE A 258 0.04 6.44 -24.10
C PHE A 258 -0.57 5.06 -24.30
N ASN A 259 -1.87 4.98 -24.56
CA ASN A 259 -2.56 3.71 -24.77
C ASN A 259 -2.14 2.98 -26.06
N SER A 260 -1.70 3.70 -27.11
CA SER A 260 -1.29 3.08 -28.38
C SER A 260 0.21 2.76 -28.44
N THR A 261 1.07 3.54 -27.76
CA THR A 261 2.52 3.50 -27.99
C THR A 261 3.29 2.96 -26.77
N VAL A 262 2.81 3.20 -25.56
CA VAL A 262 3.52 2.79 -24.33
C VAL A 262 3.18 1.35 -23.97
N PRO A 263 4.16 0.43 -23.99
CA PRO A 263 3.93 -0.95 -23.60
C PRO A 263 3.42 -1.03 -22.15
N LEU A 264 2.52 -1.96 -21.88
CA LEU A 264 1.93 -2.22 -20.58
C LEU A 264 1.07 -1.07 -20.00
N HIS A 265 0.89 0.05 -20.73
CA HIS A 265 0.10 1.18 -20.22
C HIS A 265 -1.39 0.80 -20.05
N SER A 266 -1.95 0.10 -21.01
CA SER A 266 -3.32 -0.45 -20.92
C SER A 266 -3.55 -1.41 -19.74
N LEU A 267 -2.48 -1.93 -19.17
CA LEU A 267 -2.49 -2.76 -17.96
C LEU A 267 -2.15 -1.98 -16.68
N GLY A 268 -2.07 -0.63 -16.74
CA GLY A 268 -1.67 0.20 -15.61
C GLY A 268 -0.19 0.13 -15.21
N MET A 269 0.64 -0.54 -16.02
CA MET A 269 2.07 -0.78 -15.75
C MET A 269 3.01 -0.01 -16.71
N GLY A 270 2.50 0.98 -17.44
CA GLY A 270 3.30 1.77 -18.41
C GLY A 270 4.51 2.47 -17.79
N TRP A 271 4.44 2.81 -16.52
CA TRP A 271 5.52 3.42 -15.77
C TRP A 271 6.79 2.58 -15.70
N VAL A 272 6.69 1.25 -15.78
CA VAL A 272 7.83 0.32 -15.69
C VAL A 272 8.84 0.58 -16.80
N CYS A 273 8.36 0.79 -18.03
CA CYS A 273 9.23 1.08 -19.19
C CYS A 273 10.01 2.38 -18.98
N PHE A 274 9.37 3.40 -18.45
CA PHE A 274 9.98 4.70 -18.16
C PHE A 274 10.97 4.63 -16.99
N ALA A 275 10.63 3.87 -15.94
CA ALA A 275 11.53 3.65 -14.82
C ALA A 275 12.82 2.94 -15.25
N VAL A 276 12.71 1.90 -16.08
CA VAL A 276 13.87 1.17 -16.65
C VAL A 276 14.70 2.08 -17.55
N ALA A 277 14.06 2.85 -18.44
CA ALA A 277 14.76 3.82 -19.28
C ALA A 277 15.50 4.87 -18.45
N GLY A 278 14.85 5.41 -17.42
CA GLY A 278 15.45 6.38 -16.50
C GLY A 278 16.63 5.80 -15.72
N LEU A 279 16.52 4.55 -15.28
CA LEU A 279 17.62 3.84 -14.62
C LEU A 279 18.83 3.70 -15.55
N ILE A 280 18.62 3.28 -16.81
CA ILE A 280 19.70 3.13 -17.80
C ILE A 280 20.36 4.48 -18.08
N ILE A 281 19.58 5.52 -18.36
CA ILE A 281 20.10 6.88 -18.63
C ILE A 281 20.90 7.38 -17.42
N GLY A 282 20.36 7.22 -16.23
CA GLY A 282 21.02 7.63 -14.99
C GLY A 282 22.35 6.89 -14.75
N LEU A 283 22.39 5.59 -15.04
CA LEU A 283 23.62 4.79 -14.93
C LEU A 283 24.68 5.22 -15.95
N VAL A 284 24.29 5.46 -17.21
CA VAL A 284 25.20 5.96 -18.25
C VAL A 284 25.77 7.32 -17.85
N GLN A 285 24.93 8.25 -17.42
CA GLN A 285 25.40 9.56 -16.95
C GLN A 285 26.34 9.43 -15.74
N ALA A 286 26.02 8.52 -14.84
CA ALA A 286 26.85 8.25 -13.67
C ALA A 286 28.26 7.78 -14.06
N GLN A 287 28.40 6.93 -15.07
CA GLN A 287 29.71 6.46 -15.59
C GLN A 287 30.48 7.58 -16.29
N VAL A 288 29.83 8.34 -17.18
CA VAL A 288 30.48 9.45 -17.91
C VAL A 288 31.00 10.52 -16.94
N THR A 289 30.22 10.87 -15.92
CA THR A 289 30.62 11.88 -14.93
C THR A 289 31.75 11.39 -14.01
N SER A 290 31.93 10.08 -13.84
CA SER A 290 33.07 9.55 -13.09
C SER A 290 34.36 9.54 -13.88
N SER A 291 34.29 9.22 -15.17
CA SER A 291 35.45 9.24 -16.06
C SER A 291 36.06 10.65 -16.22
N ASN A 292 35.21 11.69 -16.19
CA ASN A 292 35.67 13.09 -16.27
C ASN A 292 36.28 13.65 -14.97
N LYS A 293 36.21 12.91 -13.85
CA LYS A 293 36.84 13.32 -12.58
C LYS A 293 38.18 12.62 -12.35
N GLU A 294 38.47 11.59 -13.13
CA GLU A 294 39.75 10.82 -13.06
C GLU A 294 40.70 11.20 -14.20
N ALA A 295 40.27 12.03 -15.17
CA ALA A 295 41.08 12.65 -16.21
C ALA A 295 41.41 14.10 -15.85
#